data_d98cbcc2ab5aca486313d227776301e5
#
_entry.id   d98cbcc2ab5aca486313d227776301e5
#
_cell.length_a   1.000
_cell.length_b   1.000
_cell.length_c   1.000
_cell.angle_alpha   90.00
_cell.angle_beta   90.00
_cell.angle_gamma   90.00
#
_symmetry.space_group_name_H-M   'P 1'
#
loop_
_entity.id
_entity.type
_entity.pdbx_description
1 polymer ?
#
loop_
_entity_poly.entity_id
_entity_poly.type
_entity_poly.pdbx_seq_one_letter_code
_entity_poly.pdbx_strand_id
1 'polypeptide(L)'
;KGYKFSFDKDMIKTHGPGTKNKYVTIKQAIGDLPSLKTGEEAFEYKQPPFSKYQKEMRKDAPKLTCHKAPNHPENTIKKIKETKPGDPLYNKFKQRIRLSWDDLSPTQVSGGIRPQFQLAHPEDVRGLTIRERCRIQSFPDNFVISGGFVQARVQTGNAVPPLLAEAIALGIKKDNKGVYV
;
A
#
# COMPACT_ATOMS: atom_id res chain seq x y z
N LYS A 1 35.42 1.91 14.61
CA LYS A 1 35.02 2.00 13.18
C LYS A 1 33.51 1.87 13.11
N GLY A 2 32.79 2.90 12.63
CA GLY A 2 31.33 2.86 12.55
C GLY A 2 30.83 1.77 11.58
N TYR A 3 29.72 1.10 11.95
CA TYR A 3 29.04 0.15 11.07
C TYR A 3 28.48 0.89 9.84
N LYS A 4 28.73 0.36 8.63
CA LYS A 4 28.21 0.90 7.37
C LYS A 4 27.23 -0.09 6.77
N PHE A 5 25.91 0.17 6.94
CA PHE A 5 24.84 -0.64 6.37
C PHE A 5 24.80 -0.56 4.85
N SER A 6 24.64 -1.71 4.19
CA SER A 6 24.44 -1.81 2.75
C SER A 6 23.11 -2.53 2.47
N PHE A 7 22.17 -1.88 1.77
CA PHE A 7 20.87 -2.46 1.42
C PHE A 7 20.98 -3.78 0.65
N ASP A 8 21.99 -3.90 -0.22
CA ASP A 8 22.16 -5.11 -1.05
C ASP A 8 22.68 -6.31 -0.27
N LYS A 9 23.52 -6.07 0.74
CA LYS A 9 24.24 -7.12 1.48
C LYS A 9 23.61 -7.43 2.81
N ASP A 10 23.15 -6.40 3.53
CA ASP A 10 22.82 -6.50 4.95
C ASP A 10 21.31 -6.65 5.17
N MET A 11 20.47 -6.14 4.26
CA MET A 11 19.02 -6.28 4.38
C MET A 11 18.57 -7.74 4.18
N ILE A 12 17.75 -8.25 5.08
CA ILE A 12 17.19 -9.60 4.97
C ILE A 12 16.00 -9.58 4.01
N LYS A 13 16.25 -10.01 2.78
CA LYS A 13 15.21 -10.12 1.75
C LYS A 13 14.27 -11.31 2.05
N THR A 14 12.98 -11.04 2.17
CA THR A 14 11.96 -12.06 2.45
C THR A 14 11.15 -12.46 1.21
N HIS A 15 11.08 -11.59 0.21
CA HIS A 15 10.34 -11.79 -1.04
C HIS A 15 11.16 -11.33 -2.26
N GLY A 16 10.83 -11.89 -3.43
CA GLY A 16 11.42 -11.52 -4.71
C GLY A 16 12.61 -12.39 -5.13
N PRO A 17 13.41 -11.96 -6.12
CA PRO A 17 14.49 -12.74 -6.69
C PRO A 17 15.48 -13.23 -5.62
N GLY A 18 15.83 -14.53 -5.70
CA GLY A 18 16.72 -15.18 -4.74
C GLY A 18 16.07 -15.59 -3.41
N THR A 19 14.76 -15.44 -3.25
CA THR A 19 14.00 -15.88 -2.07
C THR A 19 12.99 -16.98 -2.43
N LYS A 20 12.44 -17.65 -1.40
CA LYS A 20 11.36 -18.65 -1.58
C LYS A 20 10.00 -18.03 -1.89
N ASN A 21 9.80 -16.75 -1.58
CA ASN A 21 8.51 -16.07 -1.72
C ASN A 21 8.53 -15.13 -2.92
N LYS A 22 7.49 -15.20 -3.75
CA LYS A 22 7.26 -14.17 -4.80
C LYS A 22 6.86 -12.84 -4.17
N TYR A 23 7.00 -11.75 -4.92
CA TYR A 23 6.44 -10.46 -4.52
C TYR A 23 4.94 -10.55 -4.35
N VAL A 24 4.40 -9.74 -3.44
CA VAL A 24 2.95 -9.63 -3.19
C VAL A 24 2.32 -8.73 -4.24
N THR A 25 1.37 -9.25 -5.00
CA THR A 25 0.63 -8.48 -6.02
C THR A 25 -0.44 -7.59 -5.37
N ILE A 26 -0.99 -6.64 -6.15
CA ILE A 26 -2.10 -5.79 -5.70
C ILE A 26 -3.28 -6.65 -5.24
N LYS A 27 -3.64 -7.71 -5.98
CA LYS A 27 -4.71 -8.64 -5.61
C LYS A 27 -4.45 -9.31 -4.26
N GLN A 28 -3.23 -9.76 -4.03
CA GLN A 28 -2.83 -10.37 -2.76
C GLN A 28 -2.80 -9.38 -1.60
N ALA A 29 -2.61 -8.08 -1.87
CA ALA A 29 -2.56 -7.06 -0.84
C ALA A 29 -3.95 -6.55 -0.44
N ILE A 30 -4.81 -6.19 -1.39
CA ILE A 30 -6.06 -5.48 -1.14
C ILE A 30 -7.32 -6.16 -1.67
N GLY A 31 -7.22 -7.29 -2.38
CA GLY A 31 -8.35 -7.92 -3.05
C GLY A 31 -9.41 -8.52 -2.13
N ASP A 32 -9.19 -8.57 -0.82
CA ASP A 32 -10.18 -8.98 0.19
C ASP A 32 -10.94 -7.79 0.82
N LEU A 33 -10.56 -6.57 0.50
CA LEU A 33 -11.25 -5.38 0.97
C LEU A 33 -12.56 -5.17 0.19
N PRO A 34 -13.61 -4.63 0.82
CA PRO A 34 -14.89 -4.37 0.14
C PRO A 34 -14.74 -3.41 -1.04
N SER A 35 -15.41 -3.74 -2.16
CA SER A 35 -15.60 -2.78 -3.25
C SER A 35 -16.45 -1.60 -2.79
N LEU A 36 -16.10 -0.40 -3.23
CA LEU A 36 -16.77 0.86 -2.88
C LEU A 36 -16.98 1.72 -4.12
N LYS A 37 -18.13 2.40 -4.16
CA LYS A 37 -18.31 3.53 -5.07
C LYS A 37 -17.62 4.77 -4.53
N THR A 38 -17.46 5.79 -5.38
CA THR A 38 -16.95 7.11 -4.98
C THR A 38 -17.72 7.64 -3.76
N GLY A 39 -17.00 8.02 -2.71
CA GLY A 39 -17.58 8.56 -1.47
C GLY A 39 -18.11 7.54 -0.46
N GLU A 40 -18.27 6.28 -0.84
CA GLU A 40 -18.74 5.21 0.08
C GLU A 40 -17.66 4.87 1.13
N GLU A 41 -18.11 4.32 2.24
CA GLU A 41 -17.29 3.86 3.35
C GLU A 41 -17.75 2.48 3.83
N ALA A 42 -16.80 1.62 4.21
CA ALA A 42 -17.09 0.33 4.82
C ALA A 42 -16.31 0.16 6.14
N PHE A 43 -16.98 -0.48 7.11
CA PHE A 43 -16.49 -0.72 8.45
C PHE A 43 -16.30 -2.21 8.77
N GLU A 44 -16.68 -3.08 7.84
CA GLU A 44 -16.64 -4.52 8.00
C GLU A 44 -16.03 -5.19 6.77
N TYR A 45 -15.36 -6.31 6.99
CA TYR A 45 -14.90 -7.17 5.91
C TYR A 45 -16.05 -8.02 5.39
N LYS A 46 -16.26 -8.02 4.07
CA LYS A 46 -17.34 -8.80 3.42
C LYS A 46 -16.91 -10.22 3.05
N GLN A 47 -15.61 -10.50 3.03
CA GLN A 47 -15.08 -11.79 2.63
C GLN A 47 -13.83 -12.18 3.44
N PRO A 48 -13.52 -13.47 3.58
CA PRO A 48 -12.31 -13.93 4.26
C PRO A 48 -11.05 -13.57 3.47
N PRO A 49 -9.90 -13.42 4.15
CA PRO A 49 -8.62 -13.23 3.49
C PRO A 49 -8.23 -14.51 2.73
N PHE A 50 -7.82 -14.39 1.47
CA PHE A 50 -7.42 -15.53 0.63
C PHE A 50 -5.92 -15.66 0.44
N SER A 51 -5.13 -14.59 0.70
CA SER A 51 -3.67 -14.63 0.66
C SER A 51 -3.07 -14.70 2.06
N LYS A 52 -1.83 -15.24 2.17
CA LYS A 52 -1.08 -15.22 3.42
C LYS A 52 -0.85 -13.80 3.92
N TYR A 53 -0.57 -12.88 2.99
CA TYR A 53 -0.37 -11.47 3.28
C TYR A 53 -1.61 -10.82 3.91
N GLN A 54 -2.78 -11.03 3.33
CA GLN A 54 -4.04 -10.51 3.88
C GLN A 54 -4.35 -11.06 5.27
N LYS A 55 -4.08 -12.36 5.50
CA LYS A 55 -4.24 -12.97 6.83
C LYS A 55 -3.37 -12.28 7.87
N GLU A 56 -2.12 -11.99 7.52
CA GLU A 56 -1.19 -11.29 8.41
C GLU A 56 -1.62 -9.84 8.66
N MET A 57 -2.01 -9.11 7.62
CA MET A 57 -2.45 -7.72 7.76
C MET A 57 -3.73 -7.59 8.60
N ARG A 58 -4.63 -8.57 8.55
CA ARG A 58 -5.90 -8.59 9.32
C ARG A 58 -5.77 -9.15 10.73
N LYS A 59 -4.59 -9.66 11.09
CA LYS A 59 -4.36 -10.16 12.44
C LYS A 59 -4.65 -9.06 13.46
N ASP A 60 -5.41 -9.41 14.49
CA ASP A 60 -5.82 -8.50 15.58
C ASP A 60 -6.60 -7.26 15.11
N ALA A 61 -7.28 -7.34 13.96
CA ALA A 61 -8.11 -6.28 13.40
C ALA A 61 -9.57 -6.75 13.23
N PRO A 62 -10.39 -6.70 14.30
CA PRO A 62 -11.77 -7.18 14.25
C PRO A 62 -12.69 -6.31 13.40
N LYS A 63 -12.32 -5.06 13.15
CA LYS A 63 -13.07 -4.09 12.35
C LYS A 63 -12.21 -3.47 11.26
N LEU A 64 -12.84 -3.16 10.14
CA LEU A 64 -12.23 -2.41 9.07
C LEU A 64 -12.26 -0.91 9.39
N THR A 65 -11.14 -0.23 9.26
CA THR A 65 -10.99 1.21 9.49
C THR A 65 -10.30 1.90 8.33
N CYS A 66 -10.47 3.20 8.19
CA CYS A 66 -9.84 4.02 7.13
C CYS A 66 -10.18 3.56 5.69
N HIS A 67 -11.31 2.84 5.50
CA HIS A 67 -11.74 2.34 4.19
C HIS A 67 -12.90 3.16 3.65
N LYS A 68 -12.62 4.44 3.40
CA LYS A 68 -13.52 5.42 2.76
C LYS A 68 -12.98 5.78 1.39
N ALA A 69 -13.84 5.65 0.38
CA ALA A 69 -13.50 6.03 -0.99
C ALA A 69 -13.41 7.55 -1.12
N PRO A 70 -12.38 8.08 -1.82
CA PRO A 70 -12.31 9.50 -2.10
C PRO A 70 -13.46 9.94 -3.02
N ASN A 71 -13.96 11.15 -2.83
CA ASN A 71 -14.86 11.80 -3.78
C ASN A 71 -14.06 12.32 -4.99
N HIS A 72 -14.54 12.05 -6.18
CA HIS A 72 -13.95 12.53 -7.42
C HIS A 72 -14.98 13.31 -8.27
N PRO A 73 -14.53 14.39 -8.95
CA PRO A 73 -15.33 15.03 -9.98
C PRO A 73 -15.64 14.08 -11.14
N GLU A 74 -16.73 14.31 -11.87
CA GLU A 74 -17.19 13.47 -12.98
C GLU A 74 -16.12 13.24 -14.07
N ASN A 75 -15.36 14.29 -14.41
CA ASN A 75 -14.28 14.18 -15.38
C ASN A 75 -13.17 13.20 -14.92
N THR A 76 -12.89 13.13 -13.63
CA THR A 76 -11.94 12.16 -13.05
C THR A 76 -12.52 10.75 -13.09
N ILE A 77 -13.80 10.58 -12.72
CA ILE A 77 -14.51 9.31 -12.81
C ILE A 77 -14.49 8.79 -14.25
N LYS A 78 -14.86 9.63 -15.22
CA LYS A 78 -14.80 9.30 -16.64
C LYS A 78 -13.40 8.85 -17.05
N LYS A 79 -12.37 9.59 -16.63
CA LYS A 79 -10.98 9.31 -16.96
C LYS A 79 -10.53 7.94 -16.42
N ILE A 80 -10.85 7.62 -15.16
CA ILE A 80 -10.54 6.31 -14.57
C ILE A 80 -11.26 5.21 -15.33
N LYS A 81 -12.54 5.39 -15.64
CA LYS A 81 -13.37 4.40 -16.36
C LYS A 81 -12.81 4.07 -17.74
N GLU A 82 -12.31 5.07 -18.47
CA GLU A 82 -11.74 4.93 -19.81
C GLU A 82 -10.30 4.38 -19.83
N THR A 83 -9.59 4.40 -18.69
CA THR A 83 -8.21 3.92 -18.58
C THR A 83 -8.21 2.43 -18.26
N LYS A 84 -7.46 1.62 -18.99
CA LYS A 84 -7.30 0.18 -18.69
C LYS A 84 -6.47 -0.02 -17.43
N PRO A 85 -6.72 -1.08 -16.63
CA PRO A 85 -5.83 -1.47 -15.56
C PRO A 85 -4.40 -1.68 -16.06
N GLY A 86 -3.42 -1.15 -15.34
CA GLY A 86 -2.01 -1.12 -15.73
C GLY A 86 -1.58 0.15 -16.48
N ASP A 87 -2.51 0.90 -17.06
CA ASP A 87 -2.20 2.07 -17.87
C ASP A 87 -2.12 3.38 -17.04
N PRO A 88 -1.33 4.36 -17.51
CA PRO A 88 -1.28 5.68 -16.90
C PRO A 88 -2.56 6.46 -17.19
N LEU A 89 -3.07 7.17 -16.17
CA LEU A 89 -4.26 8.03 -16.30
C LEU A 89 -4.00 9.28 -17.15
N TYR A 90 -2.74 9.72 -17.24
CA TYR A 90 -2.36 10.95 -17.94
C TYR A 90 -1.03 10.79 -18.68
N ASN A 91 -0.97 11.24 -19.92
CA ASN A 91 0.25 11.14 -20.75
C ASN A 91 1.46 11.88 -20.13
N LYS A 92 1.25 13.03 -19.50
CA LYS A 92 2.31 13.84 -18.86
C LYS A 92 2.69 13.36 -17.45
N PHE A 93 1.84 12.58 -16.81
CA PHE A 93 2.02 12.13 -15.41
C PHE A 93 1.92 10.61 -15.33
N LYS A 94 2.87 9.92 -15.94
CA LYS A 94 2.91 8.45 -16.04
C LYS A 94 2.89 7.73 -14.69
N GLN A 95 3.29 8.39 -13.60
CA GLN A 95 3.22 7.87 -12.24
C GLN A 95 1.79 7.83 -11.67
N ARG A 96 0.79 8.41 -12.35
CA ARG A 96 -0.63 8.29 -12.00
C ARG A 96 -1.23 7.18 -12.82
N ILE A 97 -1.40 6.02 -12.19
CA ILE A 97 -1.73 4.75 -12.85
C ILE A 97 -3.05 4.22 -12.31
N ARG A 98 -3.87 3.62 -13.18
CA ARG A 98 -4.87 2.67 -12.77
C ARG A 98 -4.17 1.34 -12.50
N LEU A 99 -4.19 0.88 -11.24
CA LEU A 99 -3.51 -0.37 -10.86
C LEU A 99 -4.08 -1.57 -11.61
N SER A 100 -3.28 -2.62 -11.72
CA SER A 100 -3.71 -3.94 -12.21
C SER A 100 -3.61 -4.95 -11.06
N TRP A 101 -4.51 -5.91 -11.00
CA TRP A 101 -4.57 -6.91 -9.93
C TRP A 101 -3.32 -7.77 -9.82
N ASP A 102 -2.72 -8.12 -10.95
CA ASP A 102 -1.60 -9.06 -11.02
C ASP A 102 -0.22 -8.38 -10.97
N ASP A 103 -0.21 -7.05 -10.98
CA ASP A 103 1.02 -6.26 -10.93
C ASP A 103 1.44 -5.91 -9.50
N LEU A 104 2.66 -5.36 -9.39
CA LEU A 104 3.17 -4.75 -8.17
C LEU A 104 2.74 -3.29 -8.10
N SER A 105 2.59 -2.76 -6.89
CA SER A 105 2.34 -1.33 -6.72
C SER A 105 3.59 -0.52 -7.04
N PRO A 106 3.46 0.57 -7.80
CA PRO A 106 4.51 1.58 -7.84
C PRO A 106 4.64 2.27 -6.48
N THR A 107 5.75 2.99 -6.29
CA THR A 107 6.01 3.76 -5.08
C THR A 107 4.88 4.74 -4.80
N GLN A 108 4.36 4.71 -3.58
CA GLN A 108 3.36 5.66 -3.14
C GLN A 108 4.03 6.96 -2.68
N VAL A 109 3.52 8.09 -3.16
CA VAL A 109 4.00 9.42 -2.77
C VAL A 109 2.93 10.18 -2.00
N SER A 110 3.34 11.15 -1.19
CA SER A 110 2.44 12.00 -0.40
C SER A 110 1.52 12.87 -1.27
N GLY A 111 1.99 13.27 -2.47
CA GLY A 111 1.21 14.03 -3.45
C GLY A 111 0.88 15.46 -3.06
N GLY A 112 1.47 16.02 -1.99
CA GLY A 112 1.24 17.40 -1.54
C GLY A 112 -0.18 17.68 -1.06
N ILE A 113 -0.50 18.95 -0.82
CA ILE A 113 -1.77 19.42 -0.24
C ILE A 113 -2.96 19.31 -1.22
N ARG A 114 -2.71 19.17 -2.52
CA ARG A 114 -3.79 19.13 -3.52
C ARG A 114 -4.54 17.79 -3.47
N PRO A 115 -5.87 17.75 -3.66
CA PRO A 115 -6.71 16.55 -3.55
C PRO A 115 -6.53 15.58 -4.73
N GLN A 116 -5.36 15.56 -5.35
CA GLN A 116 -5.07 14.67 -6.47
C GLN A 116 -4.65 13.30 -5.95
N PHE A 117 -5.32 12.26 -6.39
CA PHE A 117 -4.90 10.89 -6.13
C PHE A 117 -3.78 10.48 -7.11
N GLN A 118 -2.96 9.53 -6.69
CA GLN A 118 -1.87 8.99 -7.52
C GLN A 118 -2.27 7.68 -8.19
N LEU A 119 -2.90 6.79 -7.44
CA LEU A 119 -3.22 5.43 -7.86
C LEU A 119 -4.74 5.24 -7.87
N ALA A 120 -5.28 4.79 -9.00
CA ALA A 120 -6.67 4.36 -9.09
C ALA A 120 -6.78 2.85 -8.80
N HIS A 121 -7.94 2.45 -8.23
CA HIS A 121 -8.25 1.06 -7.94
C HIS A 121 -8.34 0.24 -9.24
N PRO A 122 -7.90 -1.03 -9.23
CA PRO A 122 -7.91 -1.88 -10.43
C PRO A 122 -9.30 -2.04 -11.06
N GLU A 123 -10.33 -2.17 -10.25
CA GLU A 123 -11.69 -2.47 -10.67
C GLU A 123 -12.65 -1.31 -10.42
N ASP A 124 -12.70 -0.79 -9.19
CA ASP A 124 -13.55 0.32 -8.81
C ASP A 124 -13.12 1.62 -9.50
N VAL A 125 -14.09 2.43 -9.92
CA VAL A 125 -13.82 3.68 -10.63
C VAL A 125 -13.54 4.80 -9.64
N ARG A 126 -12.43 4.69 -8.89
CA ARG A 126 -12.00 5.64 -7.85
C ARG A 126 -10.49 5.55 -7.57
N GLY A 127 -9.98 6.50 -6.85
CA GLY A 127 -8.66 6.40 -6.21
C GLY A 127 -8.67 5.42 -5.05
N LEU A 128 -7.48 5.04 -4.57
CA LEU A 128 -7.33 4.17 -3.42
C LEU A 128 -7.82 4.84 -2.13
N THR A 129 -8.43 4.05 -1.24
CA THR A 129 -8.70 4.43 0.14
C THR A 129 -7.41 4.49 0.96
N ILE A 130 -7.46 5.07 2.15
CA ILE A 130 -6.31 5.08 3.05
C ILE A 130 -5.97 3.66 3.52
N ARG A 131 -6.95 2.80 3.77
CA ARG A 131 -6.72 1.40 4.13
C ARG A 131 -6.00 0.62 3.02
N GLU A 132 -6.42 0.78 1.78
CA GLU A 132 -5.73 0.17 0.64
C GLU A 132 -4.28 0.65 0.51
N ARG A 133 -4.05 1.95 0.70
CA ARG A 133 -2.70 2.52 0.70
C ARG A 133 -1.84 1.93 1.83
N CYS A 134 -2.39 1.79 3.03
CA CYS A 134 -1.73 1.16 4.17
C CYS A 134 -1.37 -0.29 3.89
N ARG A 135 -2.33 -1.09 3.37
CA ARG A 135 -2.11 -2.49 3.03
C ARG A 135 -0.99 -2.69 2.01
N ILE A 136 -0.97 -1.89 0.96
CA ILE A 136 0.08 -1.93 -0.07
C ILE A 136 1.47 -1.63 0.54
N GLN A 137 1.53 -0.84 1.59
CA GLN A 137 2.76 -0.52 2.33
C GLN A 137 2.99 -1.38 3.59
N SER A 138 2.32 -2.52 3.69
CA SER A 138 2.46 -3.47 4.81
C SER A 138 2.10 -2.94 6.20
N PHE A 139 1.26 -1.92 6.30
CA PHE A 139 0.67 -1.55 7.58
C PHE A 139 -0.46 -2.51 7.93
N PRO A 140 -0.47 -3.10 9.12
CA PRO A 140 -1.55 -3.99 9.54
C PRO A 140 -2.86 -3.21 9.74
N ASP A 141 -4.00 -3.90 9.67
CA ASP A 141 -5.31 -3.25 9.68
C ASP A 141 -5.72 -2.68 11.03
N ASN A 142 -5.12 -3.15 12.12
CA ASN A 142 -5.25 -2.56 13.45
C ASN A 142 -4.50 -1.21 13.58
N PHE A 143 -3.63 -0.87 12.61
CA PHE A 143 -3.00 0.44 12.56
C PHE A 143 -4.00 1.47 12.02
N VAL A 144 -4.38 2.43 12.84
CA VAL A 144 -5.34 3.49 12.49
C VAL A 144 -4.59 4.78 12.19
N ILE A 145 -4.87 5.38 11.04
CA ILE A 145 -4.36 6.69 10.66
C ILE A 145 -5.40 7.74 11.03
N SER A 146 -4.98 8.74 11.81
CA SER A 146 -5.84 9.85 12.25
C SER A 146 -5.72 11.06 11.33
N GLY A 147 -6.77 11.88 11.32
CA GLY A 147 -6.84 13.12 10.54
C GLY A 147 -7.71 12.98 9.28
N GLY A 148 -7.84 14.08 8.53
CA GLY A 148 -8.59 14.12 7.29
C GLY A 148 -7.91 13.34 6.17
N PHE A 149 -8.64 13.08 5.08
CA PHE A 149 -8.15 12.27 3.96
C PHE A 149 -6.82 12.76 3.36
N VAL A 150 -6.63 14.09 3.24
CA VAL A 150 -5.40 14.67 2.70
C VAL A 150 -4.22 14.41 3.62
N GLN A 151 -4.39 14.63 4.92
CA GLN A 151 -3.35 14.38 5.94
C GLN A 151 -2.98 12.90 6.00
N ALA A 152 -3.97 12.02 6.01
CA ALA A 152 -3.76 10.57 6.00
C ALA A 152 -3.00 10.11 4.74
N ARG A 153 -3.31 10.69 3.58
CA ARG A 153 -2.57 10.43 2.34
C ARG A 153 -1.11 10.89 2.41
N VAL A 154 -0.86 12.06 3.00
CA VAL A 154 0.51 12.56 3.21
C VAL A 154 1.26 11.64 4.16
N GLN A 155 0.64 11.23 5.26
CA GLN A 155 1.24 10.30 6.22
C GLN A 155 1.62 8.97 5.54
N THR A 156 0.69 8.35 4.80
CA THR A 156 0.99 7.09 4.09
C THR A 156 2.04 7.24 3.01
N GLY A 157 2.13 8.41 2.35
CA GLY A 157 3.14 8.66 1.32
C GLY A 157 4.54 8.93 1.86
N ASN A 158 4.66 9.39 3.10
CA ASN A 158 5.93 9.66 3.79
C ASN A 158 6.39 8.48 4.67
N ALA A 159 5.55 7.47 4.83
CA ALA A 159 5.83 6.35 5.72
C ALA A 159 6.86 5.37 5.14
N VAL A 160 7.68 4.79 6.01
CA VAL A 160 8.48 3.61 5.69
C VAL A 160 7.61 2.38 5.91
N PRO A 161 7.46 1.46 4.93
CA PRO A 161 6.69 0.24 5.11
C PRO A 161 7.21 -0.61 6.28
N PRO A 162 6.35 -1.06 7.22
CA PRO A 162 6.79 -1.81 8.39
C PRO A 162 7.63 -3.06 8.09
N LEU A 163 7.26 -3.85 7.09
CA LEU A 163 8.05 -5.04 6.71
C LEU A 163 9.41 -4.68 6.11
N LEU A 164 9.55 -3.52 5.47
CA LEU A 164 10.84 -3.02 5.01
C LEU A 164 11.71 -2.59 6.19
N ALA A 165 11.13 -1.85 7.14
CA ALA A 165 11.83 -1.45 8.37
C ALA A 165 12.30 -2.68 9.17
N GLU A 166 11.47 -3.71 9.30
CA GLU A 166 11.82 -4.97 9.93
C GLU A 166 12.99 -5.67 9.24
N ALA A 167 12.96 -5.78 7.90
CA ALA A 167 14.03 -6.39 7.14
C ALA A 167 15.39 -5.69 7.32
N ILE A 168 15.37 -4.35 7.42
CA ILE A 168 16.56 -3.54 7.73
C ILE A 168 17.03 -3.78 9.18
N ALA A 169 16.12 -3.73 10.14
CA ALA A 169 16.44 -3.92 11.55
C ALA A 169 17.02 -5.31 11.84
N LEU A 170 16.45 -6.34 11.23
CA LEU A 170 16.98 -7.72 11.31
C LEU A 170 18.38 -7.85 10.70
N GLY A 171 18.64 -7.16 9.59
CA GLY A 171 19.97 -7.10 8.99
C GLY A 171 20.99 -6.48 9.93
N ILE A 172 20.68 -5.30 10.49
CA ILE A 172 21.53 -4.63 11.47
C ILE A 172 21.79 -5.52 12.70
N LYS A 173 20.73 -6.16 13.23
CA LYS A 173 20.84 -7.06 14.39
C LYS A 173 21.74 -8.29 14.11
N LYS A 174 21.67 -8.83 12.90
CA LYS A 174 22.51 -9.98 12.49
C LYS A 174 23.99 -9.63 12.52
N ASP A 175 24.36 -8.47 11.99
CA ASP A 175 25.74 -8.05 11.87
C ASP A 175 26.33 -7.54 13.21
N ASN A 176 25.45 -7.03 14.10
CA ASN A 176 25.88 -6.52 15.41
C ASN A 176 25.91 -7.57 16.53
N LYS A 177 25.89 -8.88 16.25
CA LYS A 177 26.01 -9.92 17.27
C LYS A 177 27.33 -9.94 18.06
N GLY A 178 28.15 -8.92 17.94
CA GLY A 178 29.42 -8.75 18.68
C GLY A 178 29.67 -7.35 19.26
N VAL A 179 28.73 -6.42 19.16
CA VAL A 179 29.00 -4.99 19.46
C VAL A 179 28.21 -4.41 20.64
N TYR A 180 27.27 -5.15 21.20
CA TYR A 180 26.58 -4.74 22.45
C TYR A 180 26.94 -5.69 23.58
N VAL A 181 28.00 -5.37 24.29
CA VAL A 181 28.27 -5.72 25.68
C VAL A 181 28.07 -4.46 26.49
#